data_d4e5d38fe6bf0645215f24de74f3dc8d
#
_entry.id   d4e5d38fe6bf0645215f24de74f3dc8d
#
_cell.length_a   1.000
_cell.length_b   1.000
_cell.length_c   1.000
_cell.angle_alpha   90.00
_cell.angle_beta   90.00
_cell.angle_gamma   90.00
#
_symmetry.space_group_name_H-M   'P 1'
#
loop_
_entity.id
_entity.type
_entity.pdbx_description
1 polymer ?
#
loop_
_entity_poly.entity_id
_entity_poly.type
_entity_poly.pdbx_seq_one_letter_code
_entity_poly.pdbx_strand_id
1 'polypeptide(L)'
;MLKSKALYWRIEIASKASIIIDADNYFAHAKSAMEQAQQRIVLIGWDFDTRIALTDPRNGSDAQTLGDFIYGLVKAKPELEIYILRWRFGAFKALFRGTNIFTLLKWMWHKHIHTKLDSVHPPGASHHQKIAIIDDDFAFCGGIDMTGDRWDTRDHLDHNGDRTRPNGKEYGPWHDATSALQGSAASALAELARYRWERAGGKAIGPLPDPVAIWPVDLAVQFEDVEVGIARTEPEMDDREAILEIENLYLDQIANAKKFIYAENQYFASRRIAKAMSLRLQQPDCPEIVIICPESAEGWLEPIAMDSARARLFQALHKVDANDKLRIYHPVTQDEQPIYVHAKILIVDDTILRIGSANMNNRSLRLDTECDISIDAARAHNSDCSETIRTIRLDLLAEHLDMGMQEFHDLEQEHSSIIAAIEQTISAGRSLKRYVVPDLSQTEKFVADNEVLDPEGPGESFEPFAKRSLFRGILKRSQG
;
A
#
# COMPACT_ATOMS: atom_id res chain seq x y z
N MET A 1 -2.83 23.33 25.37
CA MET A 1 -2.05 23.43 24.11
C MET A 1 -2.33 22.17 23.31
N LEU A 2 -3.03 22.26 22.19
CA LEU A 2 -3.14 21.16 21.26
C LEU A 2 -1.72 20.89 20.73
N LYS A 3 -1.14 19.72 21.05
CA LYS A 3 0.11 19.27 20.40
C LYS A 3 -0.10 19.42 18.89
N SER A 4 0.79 20.12 18.20
CA SER A 4 0.81 20.17 16.73
C SER A 4 0.80 18.73 16.24
N LYS A 5 -0.22 18.36 15.43
CA LYS A 5 -0.32 17.02 14.88
C LYS A 5 0.80 16.86 13.85
N ALA A 6 1.81 16.05 14.15
CA ALA A 6 2.88 15.76 13.20
C ALA A 6 2.29 15.12 11.93
N LEU A 7 2.67 15.62 10.76
CA LEU A 7 2.31 15.05 9.46
C LEU A 7 3.36 14.04 9.00
N TYR A 8 4.61 14.24 9.39
CA TYR A 8 5.75 13.43 8.98
C TYR A 8 6.61 13.08 10.19
N TRP A 9 7.17 11.90 10.17
CA TRP A 9 8.27 11.52 11.05
C TRP A 9 9.54 12.28 10.67
N ARG A 10 9.87 12.29 9.38
CA ARG A 10 11.02 12.98 8.78
C ARG A 10 10.67 13.53 7.42
N ILE A 11 11.44 14.51 7.00
CA ILE A 11 11.51 15.00 5.63
C ILE A 11 12.98 14.94 5.25
N GLU A 12 13.30 14.14 4.23
CA GLU A 12 14.66 13.84 3.82
C GLU A 12 14.82 13.97 2.31
N ILE A 13 16.01 14.22 1.83
CA ILE A 13 16.30 14.29 0.41
C ILE A 13 16.46 12.87 -0.17
N ALA A 14 15.74 12.59 -1.25
CA ALA A 14 16.05 11.51 -2.15
C ALA A 14 16.85 12.06 -3.33
N SER A 15 18.09 11.60 -3.49
CA SER A 15 18.91 11.95 -4.67
C SER A 15 18.27 11.48 -5.97
N LYS A 16 17.56 10.34 -5.91
CA LYS A 16 16.70 9.81 -6.97
C LYS A 16 15.46 9.19 -6.36
N ALA A 17 14.31 9.40 -7.03
CA ALA A 17 13.08 8.72 -6.68
C ALA A 17 12.31 8.29 -7.93
N SER A 18 11.54 7.19 -7.80
CA SER A 18 10.65 6.68 -8.83
C SER A 18 9.45 5.98 -8.21
N ILE A 19 8.32 6.04 -8.91
CA ILE A 19 7.13 5.25 -8.63
C ILE A 19 7.10 4.09 -9.60
N ILE A 20 6.92 2.89 -9.08
CA ILE A 20 6.91 1.65 -9.85
C ILE A 20 5.49 1.09 -9.79
N ILE A 21 4.90 0.95 -10.97
CA ILE A 21 3.56 0.40 -11.13
C ILE A 21 3.69 -1.07 -11.46
N ASP A 22 2.89 -1.87 -10.75
CA ASP A 22 2.75 -3.32 -10.83
C ASP A 22 3.97 -4.17 -10.45
N ALA A 23 3.67 -5.39 -10.03
CA ALA A 23 4.67 -6.24 -9.42
C ALA A 23 5.62 -6.88 -10.43
N ASP A 24 5.30 -6.96 -11.72
CA ASP A 24 6.25 -7.35 -12.75
C ASP A 24 7.46 -6.42 -12.76
N ASN A 25 7.21 -5.12 -12.84
CA ASN A 25 8.25 -4.08 -12.78
C ASN A 25 8.96 -4.08 -11.43
N TYR A 26 8.19 -4.13 -10.33
CA TYR A 26 8.78 -4.13 -8.99
C TYR A 26 9.70 -5.32 -8.76
N PHE A 27 9.30 -6.54 -9.10
CA PHE A 27 10.11 -7.73 -8.85
C PHE A 27 11.40 -7.72 -9.69
N ALA A 28 11.33 -7.26 -10.94
CA ALA A 28 12.51 -7.10 -11.79
C ALA A 28 13.51 -6.09 -11.19
N HIS A 29 13.03 -4.92 -10.79
CA HIS A 29 13.88 -3.89 -10.18
C HIS A 29 14.37 -4.28 -8.79
N ALA A 30 13.56 -4.97 -7.98
CA ALA A 30 13.99 -5.48 -6.68
C ALA A 30 15.10 -6.54 -6.81
N LYS A 31 14.99 -7.44 -7.79
CA LYS A 31 16.06 -8.39 -8.12
C LYS A 31 17.33 -7.67 -8.51
N SER A 32 17.24 -6.72 -9.46
CA SER A 32 18.39 -5.92 -9.92
C SER A 32 19.07 -5.14 -8.77
N ALA A 33 18.28 -4.53 -7.87
CA ALA A 33 18.81 -3.85 -6.70
C ALA A 33 19.52 -4.81 -5.72
N MET A 34 18.89 -5.94 -5.41
CA MET A 34 19.50 -6.94 -4.51
C MET A 34 20.75 -7.59 -5.12
N GLU A 35 20.84 -7.74 -6.44
CA GLU A 35 22.06 -8.20 -7.13
C GLU A 35 23.22 -7.21 -6.99
N GLN A 36 22.94 -5.91 -6.85
CA GLN A 36 23.95 -4.88 -6.64
C GLN A 36 24.41 -4.78 -5.18
N ALA A 37 23.63 -5.29 -4.21
CA ALA A 37 23.95 -5.22 -2.79
C ALA A 37 25.36 -5.74 -2.49
N GLN A 38 26.10 -5.03 -1.65
CA GLN A 38 27.48 -5.39 -1.25
C GLN A 38 27.61 -5.75 0.22
N GLN A 39 26.80 -5.09 1.09
CA GLN A 39 26.96 -5.19 2.54
C GLN A 39 25.71 -5.73 3.24
N ARG A 40 24.51 -5.19 2.91
CA ARG A 40 23.30 -5.51 3.65
C ARG A 40 22.03 -5.44 2.81
N ILE A 41 21.15 -6.40 3.05
CA ILE A 41 19.75 -6.34 2.60
C ILE A 41 18.85 -6.48 3.83
N VAL A 42 17.85 -5.59 3.99
CA VAL A 42 16.82 -5.72 5.03
C VAL A 42 15.44 -5.74 4.35
N LEU A 43 14.71 -6.82 4.52
CA LEU A 43 13.38 -7.00 3.96
C LEU A 43 12.35 -7.03 5.09
N ILE A 44 11.38 -6.12 5.05
CA ILE A 44 10.24 -6.07 5.96
C ILE A 44 8.96 -6.23 5.15
N GLY A 45 8.11 -7.18 5.51
CA GLY A 45 6.85 -7.43 4.83
C GLY A 45 5.80 -8.07 5.72
N TRP A 46 4.56 -7.98 5.26
CA TRP A 46 3.44 -8.69 5.87
C TRP A 46 3.56 -10.18 5.61
N ASP A 47 3.94 -10.57 4.38
CA ASP A 47 4.18 -11.96 3.97
C ASP A 47 5.36 -12.06 2.99
N PHE A 48 6.04 -13.20 3.00
CA PHE A 48 7.07 -13.58 2.02
C PHE A 48 6.84 -15.01 1.58
N ASP A 49 6.76 -15.23 0.27
CA ASP A 49 6.73 -16.60 -0.28
C ASP A 49 8.04 -16.91 -1.02
N THR A 50 8.85 -17.79 -0.44
CA THR A 50 10.15 -18.17 -1.01
C THR A 50 10.06 -18.88 -2.37
N ARG A 51 8.84 -19.24 -2.82
CA ARG A 51 8.60 -20.00 -4.05
C ARG A 51 8.25 -19.12 -5.24
N ILE A 52 7.96 -17.82 -5.05
CA ILE A 52 7.69 -16.92 -6.18
C ILE A 52 8.95 -16.72 -7.01
N ALA A 53 8.79 -16.46 -8.31
CA ALA A 53 9.84 -15.96 -9.17
C ALA A 53 9.87 -14.42 -9.13
N LEU A 54 11.08 -13.84 -9.20
CA LEU A 54 11.27 -12.37 -9.27
C LEU A 54 11.46 -11.88 -10.71
N THR A 55 11.37 -12.74 -11.70
CA THR A 55 11.55 -12.38 -13.11
C THR A 55 10.44 -12.99 -13.93
N ASP A 56 10.12 -12.28 -15.01
CA ASP A 56 9.22 -12.78 -16.05
C ASP A 56 9.79 -14.08 -16.66
N PRO A 57 9.06 -15.21 -16.58
CA PRO A 57 9.47 -16.47 -17.19
C PRO A 57 9.72 -16.38 -18.71
N ARG A 58 9.08 -15.41 -19.40
CA ARG A 58 9.22 -15.19 -20.84
C ARG A 58 10.62 -14.78 -21.29
N ASN A 59 11.42 -14.23 -20.38
CA ASN A 59 12.79 -13.77 -20.67
C ASN A 59 13.80 -14.90 -20.75
N GLY A 60 13.37 -16.17 -20.79
CA GLY A 60 14.24 -17.34 -21.01
C GLY A 60 15.28 -17.60 -19.90
N SER A 61 15.22 -16.88 -18.81
CA SER A 61 15.98 -17.19 -17.62
C SER A 61 15.28 -18.31 -16.86
N ASP A 62 16.02 -19.31 -16.41
CA ASP A 62 15.49 -20.28 -15.45
C ASP A 62 14.82 -19.52 -14.31
N ALA A 63 13.52 -19.75 -14.12
CA ALA A 63 12.70 -19.05 -13.12
C ALA A 63 13.22 -19.37 -11.72
N GLN A 64 14.23 -18.61 -11.28
CA GLN A 64 14.83 -18.75 -9.96
C GLN A 64 13.83 -18.29 -8.92
N THR A 65 13.52 -19.15 -7.95
CA THR A 65 12.66 -18.77 -6.83
C THR A 65 13.33 -17.71 -5.94
N LEU A 66 12.52 -16.87 -5.30
CA LEU A 66 13.02 -15.88 -4.32
C LEU A 66 13.91 -16.55 -3.26
N GLY A 67 13.53 -17.77 -2.85
CA GLY A 67 14.29 -18.53 -1.86
C GLY A 67 15.68 -18.94 -2.34
N ASP A 68 15.78 -19.44 -3.55
CA ASP A 68 17.06 -19.84 -4.16
C ASP A 68 17.89 -18.61 -4.57
N PHE A 69 17.24 -17.54 -4.99
CA PHE A 69 17.88 -16.26 -5.30
C PHE A 69 18.59 -15.68 -4.06
N ILE A 70 17.87 -15.52 -2.94
CA ILE A 70 18.46 -15.01 -1.69
C ILE A 70 19.61 -15.90 -1.20
N TYR A 71 19.45 -17.22 -1.29
CA TYR A 71 20.53 -18.14 -0.93
C TYR A 71 21.72 -18.05 -1.87
N GLY A 72 21.47 -17.84 -3.17
CA GLY A 72 22.50 -17.61 -4.19
C GLY A 72 23.33 -16.35 -3.92
N LEU A 73 22.68 -15.26 -3.51
CA LEU A 73 23.36 -14.00 -3.18
C LEU A 73 24.40 -14.16 -2.06
N VAL A 74 24.03 -14.77 -0.94
CA VAL A 74 24.98 -14.97 0.19
C VAL A 74 26.07 -16.01 -0.12
N LYS A 75 25.83 -16.92 -1.07
CA LYS A 75 26.89 -17.81 -1.58
C LYS A 75 27.89 -17.07 -2.47
N ALA A 76 27.40 -16.20 -3.33
CA ALA A 76 28.24 -15.42 -4.24
C ALA A 76 28.97 -14.28 -3.52
N LYS A 77 28.37 -13.74 -2.45
CA LYS A 77 28.88 -12.58 -1.67
C LYS A 77 28.97 -12.98 -0.18
N PRO A 78 30.10 -13.57 0.27
CA PRO A 78 30.24 -14.12 1.63
C PRO A 78 30.15 -13.08 2.77
N GLU A 79 30.29 -11.77 2.46
CA GLU A 79 30.19 -10.67 3.45
C GLU A 79 28.79 -10.04 3.48
N LEU A 80 27.89 -10.44 2.57
CA LEU A 80 26.54 -9.89 2.49
C LEU A 80 25.65 -10.43 3.62
N GLU A 81 25.06 -9.53 4.41
CA GLU A 81 24.14 -9.86 5.49
C GLU A 81 22.68 -9.61 5.04
N ILE A 82 21.80 -10.59 5.17
CA ILE A 82 20.40 -10.47 4.80
C ILE A 82 19.50 -10.65 6.02
N TYR A 83 18.66 -9.65 6.28
CA TYR A 83 17.70 -9.62 7.40
C TYR A 83 16.29 -9.65 6.84
N ILE A 84 15.45 -10.60 7.30
CA ILE A 84 14.08 -10.78 6.84
C ILE A 84 13.14 -10.75 8.04
N LEU A 85 12.31 -9.73 8.13
CA LEU A 85 11.31 -9.54 9.17
C LEU A 85 9.91 -9.71 8.60
N ARG A 86 9.14 -10.67 9.14
CA ARG A 86 7.77 -10.97 8.71
C ARG A 86 6.79 -10.88 9.87
N TRP A 87 5.57 -10.49 9.56
CA TRP A 87 4.50 -10.58 10.54
C TRP A 87 4.17 -12.03 10.88
N ARG A 88 4.00 -12.32 12.18
CA ARG A 88 3.88 -13.69 12.70
C ARG A 88 2.67 -14.45 12.14
N PHE A 89 1.50 -13.80 12.02
CA PHE A 89 0.29 -14.46 11.52
C PHE A 89 0.34 -14.72 10.00
N GLY A 90 0.96 -13.84 9.22
CA GLY A 90 1.24 -14.08 7.80
C GLY A 90 2.12 -15.31 7.62
N ALA A 91 3.15 -15.45 8.46
CA ALA A 91 4.03 -16.63 8.45
C ALA A 91 3.30 -17.94 8.84
N PHE A 92 2.31 -17.89 9.72
CA PHE A 92 1.53 -19.08 10.09
C PHE A 92 0.70 -19.60 8.90
N LYS A 93 0.08 -18.70 8.12
CA LYS A 93 -0.58 -19.05 6.85
C LYS A 93 0.42 -19.67 5.84
N ALA A 94 1.66 -19.18 5.80
CA ALA A 94 2.70 -19.69 4.91
C ALA A 94 3.14 -21.13 5.26
N LEU A 95 3.11 -21.56 6.54
CA LEU A 95 3.43 -22.93 6.94
C LEU A 95 2.48 -23.95 6.33
N PHE A 96 1.24 -23.59 6.05
CA PHE A 96 0.26 -24.46 5.39
C PHE A 96 0.37 -24.46 3.85
N ARG A 97 1.25 -23.64 3.28
CA ARG A 97 1.45 -23.52 1.82
C ARG A 97 2.47 -24.53 1.24
N GLY A 98 2.85 -25.60 1.96
CA GLY A 98 3.67 -26.70 1.41
C GLY A 98 5.18 -26.51 1.55
N THR A 99 5.99 -26.85 0.53
CA THR A 99 7.45 -27.06 0.56
C THR A 99 8.36 -25.93 1.03
N ASN A 100 7.84 -24.80 1.48
CA ASN A 100 8.59 -23.67 2.05
C ASN A 100 9.49 -24.03 3.24
N ILE A 101 9.18 -25.11 3.95
CA ILE A 101 9.88 -25.48 5.18
C ILE A 101 11.37 -25.80 4.93
N PHE A 102 11.69 -26.43 3.80
CA PHE A 102 13.09 -26.77 3.48
C PHE A 102 13.93 -25.54 3.16
N THR A 103 13.37 -24.58 2.43
CA THR A 103 14.06 -23.32 2.13
C THR A 103 14.24 -22.48 3.38
N LEU A 104 13.21 -22.41 4.24
CA LEU A 104 13.32 -21.72 5.54
C LEU A 104 14.35 -22.35 6.46
N LEU A 105 14.45 -23.70 6.50
CA LEU A 105 15.49 -24.39 7.25
C LEU A 105 16.88 -24.10 6.68
N LYS A 106 17.06 -24.09 5.36
CA LYS A 106 18.30 -23.66 4.70
C LYS A 106 18.72 -22.26 5.14
N TRP A 107 17.76 -21.31 5.16
CA TRP A 107 18.04 -19.94 5.60
C TRP A 107 18.41 -19.86 7.07
N MET A 108 17.63 -20.53 7.94
CA MET A 108 17.90 -20.53 9.39
C MET A 108 19.27 -21.10 9.79
N TRP A 109 19.84 -21.96 8.96
CA TRP A 109 21.19 -22.53 9.20
C TRP A 109 22.31 -21.73 8.53
N HIS A 110 21.99 -20.74 7.72
CA HIS A 110 23.01 -19.91 7.08
C HIS A 110 23.38 -18.72 7.97
N LYS A 111 24.70 -18.57 8.23
CA LYS A 111 25.21 -17.56 9.17
C LYS A 111 24.92 -16.10 8.81
N HIS A 112 24.64 -15.82 7.51
CA HIS A 112 24.41 -14.49 6.96
C HIS A 112 22.94 -14.25 6.55
N ILE A 113 22.02 -15.16 6.85
CA ILE A 113 20.57 -14.96 6.62
C ILE A 113 19.87 -14.98 7.98
N HIS A 114 19.36 -13.84 8.38
CA HIS A 114 18.69 -13.64 9.65
C HIS A 114 17.19 -13.49 9.43
N THR A 115 16.40 -14.40 9.97
CA THR A 115 14.93 -14.36 9.84
C THR A 115 14.29 -14.17 11.20
N LYS A 116 13.26 -13.30 11.27
CA LYS A 116 12.43 -13.11 12.46
C LYS A 116 10.96 -13.01 12.14
N LEU A 117 10.15 -13.41 13.11
CA LEU A 117 8.71 -13.21 13.11
C LEU A 117 8.38 -12.08 14.09
N ASP A 118 7.78 -11.01 13.59
CA ASP A 118 7.36 -9.90 14.42
C ASP A 118 5.98 -10.16 15.02
N SER A 119 5.89 -10.14 16.33
CA SER A 119 4.66 -10.27 17.12
C SER A 119 4.51 -9.12 18.12
N VAL A 120 5.30 -8.05 17.98
CA VAL A 120 5.30 -6.91 18.91
C VAL A 120 4.26 -5.90 18.49
N HIS A 121 3.01 -6.27 18.65
CA HIS A 121 1.84 -5.46 18.35
C HIS A 121 0.70 -5.81 19.31
N PRO A 122 -0.30 -4.92 19.50
CA PRO A 122 -1.48 -5.23 20.28
C PRO A 122 -2.27 -6.39 19.64
N PRO A 123 -3.07 -7.11 20.43
CA PRO A 123 -3.97 -8.11 19.88
C PRO A 123 -4.87 -7.53 18.79
N GLY A 124 -5.05 -8.28 17.69
CA GLY A 124 -5.84 -7.83 16.53
C GLY A 124 -5.11 -6.90 15.55
N ALA A 125 -3.96 -6.36 15.91
CA ALA A 125 -3.13 -5.56 15.00
C ALA A 125 -2.26 -6.41 14.07
N SER A 126 -1.76 -5.80 13.01
CA SER A 126 -0.80 -6.40 12.10
C SER A 126 0.40 -5.49 11.82
N HIS A 127 1.46 -6.09 11.33
CA HIS A 127 2.58 -5.35 10.75
C HIS A 127 2.41 -5.32 9.24
N HIS A 128 2.05 -4.14 8.70
CA HIS A 128 1.65 -4.04 7.29
C HIS A 128 2.63 -3.25 6.42
N GLN A 129 3.72 -2.74 6.98
CA GLN A 129 4.81 -2.10 6.24
C GLN A 129 5.44 -3.06 5.23
N LYS A 130 5.77 -2.56 4.02
CA LYS A 130 6.51 -3.27 2.98
C LYS A 130 7.68 -2.40 2.58
N ILE A 131 8.87 -2.76 3.12
CA ILE A 131 10.10 -1.99 2.97
C ILE A 131 11.22 -2.96 2.60
N ALA A 132 11.97 -2.63 1.56
CA ALA A 132 13.20 -3.34 1.22
C ALA A 132 14.35 -2.33 1.17
N ILE A 133 15.39 -2.57 1.97
CA ILE A 133 16.57 -1.69 2.09
C ILE A 133 17.77 -2.43 1.54
N ILE A 134 18.55 -1.76 0.72
CA ILE A 134 19.80 -2.25 0.17
C ILE A 134 20.92 -1.27 0.52
N ASP A 135 21.94 -1.78 1.23
CA ASP A 135 23.17 -1.05 1.62
C ASP A 135 22.90 0.31 2.30
N ASP A 136 21.78 0.44 3.02
CA ASP A 136 21.33 1.63 3.77
C ASP A 136 21.19 2.93 2.93
N ASP A 137 21.37 2.87 1.60
CA ASP A 137 21.30 4.02 0.68
C ASP A 137 20.21 3.89 -0.40
N PHE A 138 19.67 2.70 -0.58
CA PHE A 138 18.57 2.45 -1.51
C PHE A 138 17.40 1.75 -0.79
N ALA A 139 16.17 2.18 -1.10
CA ALA A 139 14.97 1.62 -0.47
C ALA A 139 13.79 1.52 -1.44
N PHE A 140 13.01 0.44 -1.30
CA PHE A 140 11.62 0.41 -1.75
C PHE A 140 10.68 0.60 -0.54
N CYS A 141 9.58 1.36 -0.74
CA CYS A 141 8.51 1.54 0.23
C CYS A 141 7.17 1.66 -0.49
N GLY A 142 6.21 0.77 -0.22
CA GLY A 142 4.93 0.81 -0.96
C GLY A 142 3.94 -0.28 -0.56
N GLY A 143 3.07 -0.66 -1.51
CA GLY A 143 1.98 -1.61 -1.33
C GLY A 143 2.37 -3.09 -1.55
N ILE A 144 3.43 -3.36 -2.28
CA ILE A 144 3.73 -4.69 -2.83
C ILE A 144 4.56 -5.54 -1.89
N ASP A 145 4.02 -6.67 -1.43
CA ASP A 145 4.77 -7.73 -0.74
C ASP A 145 5.43 -8.69 -1.74
N MET A 146 6.58 -9.26 -1.39
CA MET A 146 7.23 -10.35 -2.15
C MET A 146 6.57 -11.69 -1.84
N THR A 147 5.31 -11.85 -2.22
CA THR A 147 4.50 -13.06 -1.96
C THR A 147 3.69 -13.46 -3.19
N GLY A 148 3.03 -14.61 -3.14
CA GLY A 148 2.12 -15.05 -4.21
C GLY A 148 0.92 -14.14 -4.41
N ASP A 149 0.27 -14.26 -5.57
CA ASP A 149 -0.91 -13.50 -5.97
C ASP A 149 -0.69 -11.98 -6.03
N ARG A 150 0.53 -11.54 -6.41
CA ARG A 150 0.88 -10.11 -6.56
C ARG A 150 1.39 -9.75 -7.94
N TRP A 151 2.06 -10.72 -8.61
CA TRP A 151 2.64 -10.47 -9.90
C TRP A 151 1.56 -10.29 -10.96
N ASP A 152 1.61 -9.19 -11.67
CA ASP A 152 0.87 -8.94 -12.91
C ASP A 152 1.63 -7.90 -13.72
N THR A 153 1.28 -7.78 -15.00
CA THR A 153 1.78 -6.77 -15.91
C THR A 153 0.75 -5.67 -16.09
N ARG A 154 1.17 -4.51 -16.56
CA ARG A 154 0.30 -3.36 -16.84
C ARG A 154 -0.82 -3.64 -17.87
N ASP A 155 -0.70 -4.71 -18.64
CA ASP A 155 -1.75 -5.11 -19.60
C ASP A 155 -2.97 -5.74 -18.92
N HIS A 156 -2.83 -6.24 -17.71
CA HIS A 156 -3.87 -6.92 -16.92
C HIS A 156 -4.73 -7.88 -17.77
N LEU A 157 -4.06 -8.74 -18.56
CA LEU A 157 -4.75 -9.67 -19.46
C LEU A 157 -5.75 -10.54 -18.69
N ASP A 158 -6.89 -10.87 -19.29
CA ASP A 158 -7.89 -11.79 -18.70
C ASP A 158 -7.27 -13.13 -18.35
N HIS A 159 -6.50 -13.68 -19.27
CA HIS A 159 -5.70 -14.89 -19.10
C HIS A 159 -4.23 -14.57 -19.31
N ASN A 160 -3.42 -14.79 -18.27
CA ASN A 160 -1.98 -14.67 -18.35
C ASN A 160 -1.33 -15.94 -17.77
N GLY A 161 -0.72 -16.76 -18.64
CA GLY A 161 -0.11 -18.04 -18.25
C GLY A 161 1.03 -17.90 -17.22
N ASP A 162 1.60 -16.71 -17.07
CA ASP A 162 2.65 -16.40 -16.10
C ASP A 162 2.08 -15.98 -14.73
N ARG A 163 0.80 -15.57 -14.71
CA ARG A 163 0.08 -15.17 -13.47
C ARG A 163 -0.41 -16.40 -12.72
N THR A 164 0.53 -17.18 -12.20
CA THR A 164 0.28 -18.45 -11.52
C THR A 164 0.86 -18.50 -10.12
N ARG A 165 0.16 -19.20 -9.24
CA ARG A 165 0.66 -19.55 -7.91
C ARG A 165 1.75 -20.62 -8.02
N PRO A 166 2.61 -20.79 -7.00
CA PRO A 166 3.60 -21.87 -6.98
C PRO A 166 3.04 -23.29 -7.11
N ASN A 167 1.73 -23.48 -6.97
CA ASN A 167 1.05 -24.76 -7.18
C ASN A 167 0.46 -24.91 -8.61
N GLY A 168 0.76 -23.97 -9.51
CA GLY A 168 0.29 -23.95 -10.90
C GLY A 168 -1.14 -23.45 -11.11
N LYS A 169 -1.84 -22.99 -10.05
CA LYS A 169 -3.18 -22.41 -10.20
C LYS A 169 -3.06 -20.94 -10.60
N GLU A 170 -3.82 -20.52 -11.59
CA GLU A 170 -3.97 -19.12 -11.98
C GLU A 170 -4.70 -18.32 -10.88
N TYR A 171 -4.48 -17.00 -10.86
CA TYR A 171 -5.22 -16.03 -10.05
C TYR A 171 -5.62 -14.83 -10.94
N GLY A 172 -6.52 -13.99 -10.43
CA GLY A 172 -7.07 -12.86 -11.16
C GLY A 172 -6.09 -11.70 -11.37
N PRO A 173 -6.42 -10.73 -12.25
CA PRO A 173 -5.62 -9.54 -12.49
C PRO A 173 -5.40 -8.73 -11.22
N TRP A 174 -4.20 -8.13 -11.11
CA TRP A 174 -3.75 -7.46 -9.88
C TRP A 174 -3.02 -6.17 -10.19
N HIS A 175 -3.48 -5.05 -9.62
CA HIS A 175 -2.85 -3.73 -9.72
C HIS A 175 -2.31 -3.26 -8.37
N ASP A 176 -1.05 -2.85 -8.32
CA ASP A 176 -0.40 -2.37 -7.09
C ASP A 176 0.76 -1.42 -7.44
N ALA A 177 1.30 -0.73 -6.43
CA ALA A 177 2.40 0.19 -6.66
C ALA A 177 3.37 0.28 -5.48
N THR A 178 4.60 0.67 -5.77
CA THR A 178 5.63 0.95 -4.78
C THR A 178 6.51 2.13 -5.22
N SER A 179 7.33 2.65 -4.30
CA SER A 179 8.34 3.65 -4.61
C SER A 179 9.74 3.09 -4.48
N ALA A 180 10.68 3.66 -5.24
CA ALA A 180 12.12 3.47 -5.11
C ALA A 180 12.76 4.80 -4.73
N LEU A 181 13.63 4.80 -3.73
CA LEU A 181 14.30 5.98 -3.18
C LEU A 181 15.78 5.72 -3.00
N GLN A 182 16.62 6.73 -3.25
CA GLN A 182 18.06 6.69 -3.01
C GLN A 182 18.48 7.88 -2.11
N GLY A 183 19.53 7.71 -1.31
CA GLY A 183 20.10 8.76 -0.49
C GLY A 183 19.48 8.88 0.90
N SER A 184 19.39 10.10 1.46
CA SER A 184 18.98 10.32 2.86
C SER A 184 17.59 9.79 3.17
N ALA A 185 16.65 9.85 2.22
CA ALA A 185 15.31 9.28 2.39
C ALA A 185 15.36 7.75 2.57
N ALA A 186 16.20 7.06 1.79
CA ALA A 186 16.43 5.63 1.94
C ALA A 186 17.13 5.29 3.26
N SER A 187 18.10 6.11 3.68
CA SER A 187 18.79 5.95 4.97
C SER A 187 17.84 6.10 6.16
N ALA A 188 16.85 7.01 6.08
CA ALA A 188 15.79 7.12 7.09
C ALA A 188 14.90 5.87 7.14
N LEU A 189 14.50 5.32 5.99
CA LEU A 189 13.78 4.05 5.94
C LEU A 189 14.62 2.88 6.47
N ALA A 190 15.95 2.90 6.26
CA ALA A 190 16.87 1.92 6.84
C ALA A 190 16.91 2.03 8.38
N GLU A 191 16.85 3.25 8.94
CA GLU A 191 16.73 3.44 10.39
C GLU A 191 15.41 2.87 10.92
N LEU A 192 14.28 3.11 10.22
CA LEU A 192 13.00 2.51 10.58
C LEU A 192 13.05 0.99 10.53
N ALA A 193 13.69 0.41 9.50
CA ALA A 193 13.83 -1.03 9.35
C ALA A 193 14.67 -1.64 10.49
N ARG A 194 15.77 -1.00 10.88
CA ARG A 194 16.60 -1.42 12.03
C ARG A 194 15.83 -1.33 13.34
N TYR A 195 15.11 -0.23 13.58
CA TYR A 195 14.23 -0.07 14.74
C TYR A 195 13.20 -1.21 14.83
N ARG A 196 12.54 -1.54 13.70
CA ARG A 196 11.56 -2.63 13.65
C ARG A 196 12.20 -3.99 13.97
N TRP A 197 13.40 -4.25 13.42
CA TRP A 197 14.15 -5.47 13.68
C TRP A 197 14.48 -5.64 15.16
N GLU A 198 14.98 -4.58 15.81
CA GLU A 198 15.30 -4.58 17.23
C GLU A 198 14.05 -4.78 18.10
N ARG A 199 12.96 -4.10 17.77
CA ARG A 199 11.67 -4.25 18.45
C ARG A 199 11.15 -5.69 18.38
N ALA A 200 11.34 -6.37 17.27
CA ALA A 200 11.00 -7.80 17.13
C ALA A 200 11.94 -8.73 17.93
N GLY A 201 12.85 -8.17 18.75
CA GLY A 201 13.84 -8.91 19.54
C GLY A 201 15.07 -9.37 18.72
N GLY A 202 15.34 -8.71 17.59
CA GLY A 202 16.58 -8.89 16.84
C GLY A 202 17.78 -8.27 17.59
N LYS A 203 18.99 -8.78 17.34
CA LYS A 203 20.21 -8.12 17.80
C LYS A 203 20.30 -6.76 17.09
N ALA A 204 20.68 -5.73 17.84
CA ALA A 204 20.85 -4.38 17.27
C ALA A 204 21.77 -4.39 16.05
N ILE A 205 21.33 -3.70 15.00
CA ILE A 205 22.06 -3.53 13.75
C ILE A 205 22.38 -2.04 13.62
N GLY A 206 23.66 -1.68 13.71
CA GLY A 206 24.12 -0.30 13.49
C GLY A 206 23.95 0.15 12.03
N PRO A 207 23.95 1.48 11.75
CA PRO A 207 24.04 1.97 10.39
C PRO A 207 25.33 1.52 9.73
N LEU A 208 25.33 1.39 8.40
CA LEU A 208 26.55 1.14 7.65
C LEU A 208 27.44 2.39 7.67
N PRO A 209 28.76 2.25 7.92
CA PRO A 209 29.67 3.40 7.94
C PRO A 209 29.82 4.07 6.56
N ASP A 210 29.81 3.25 5.52
CA ASP A 210 29.98 3.67 4.13
C ASP A 210 28.86 3.05 3.27
N PRO A 211 27.66 3.65 3.23
CA PRO A 211 26.58 3.19 2.37
C PRO A 211 26.97 3.20 0.90
N VAL A 212 26.56 2.17 0.17
CA VAL A 212 26.85 2.05 -1.26
C VAL A 212 25.66 2.57 -2.07
N ALA A 213 25.89 3.62 -2.85
CA ALA A 213 24.87 4.16 -3.74
C ALA A 213 24.60 3.17 -4.87
N ILE A 214 23.37 2.71 -4.96
CA ILE A 214 22.89 1.85 -6.04
C ILE A 214 21.61 2.42 -6.67
N TRP A 215 21.40 2.07 -7.93
CA TRP A 215 20.13 2.30 -8.63
C TRP A 215 19.95 1.20 -9.67
N PRO A 216 18.79 0.53 -9.78
CA PRO A 216 18.54 -0.46 -10.82
C PRO A 216 18.73 0.15 -12.22
N VAL A 217 19.48 -0.53 -13.10
CA VAL A 217 19.95 0.03 -14.38
C VAL A 217 18.80 0.50 -15.27
N ASP A 218 17.72 -0.27 -15.31
CA ASP A 218 16.57 -0.02 -16.18
C ASP A 218 15.43 0.74 -15.49
N LEU A 219 15.63 1.18 -14.23
CA LEU A 219 14.64 1.99 -13.52
C LEU A 219 14.80 3.47 -13.90
N ALA A 220 13.80 4.02 -14.58
CA ALA A 220 13.78 5.44 -14.91
C ALA A 220 13.79 6.31 -13.64
N VAL A 221 14.59 7.37 -13.63
CA VAL A 221 14.57 8.37 -12.56
C VAL A 221 13.47 9.37 -12.87
N GLN A 222 12.41 9.41 -12.05
CA GLN A 222 11.31 10.36 -12.23
C GLN A 222 11.51 11.66 -11.47
N PHE A 223 12.19 11.59 -10.32
CA PHE A 223 12.54 12.76 -9.51
C PHE A 223 14.01 12.70 -9.15
N GLU A 224 14.69 13.83 -9.25
CA GLU A 224 16.07 14.02 -8.82
C GLU A 224 16.12 15.07 -7.71
N ASP A 225 16.93 14.82 -6.69
CA ASP A 225 17.18 15.76 -5.57
C ASP A 225 15.86 16.30 -4.96
N VAL A 226 14.94 15.40 -4.56
CA VAL A 226 13.59 15.73 -4.11
C VAL A 226 13.42 15.55 -2.60
N GLU A 227 12.76 16.50 -1.91
CA GLU A 227 12.32 16.31 -0.52
C GLU A 227 11.18 15.31 -0.43
N VAL A 228 11.38 14.26 0.34
CA VAL A 228 10.41 13.20 0.60
C VAL A 228 10.00 13.21 2.07
N GLY A 229 8.72 13.41 2.34
CA GLY A 229 8.13 13.24 3.66
C GLY A 229 7.85 11.77 3.95
N ILE A 230 8.28 11.26 5.11
CA ILE A 230 8.02 9.90 5.59
C ILE A 230 7.04 9.97 6.74
N ALA A 231 5.90 9.30 6.61
CA ALA A 231 4.84 9.24 7.61
C ALA A 231 4.57 7.79 8.05
N ARG A 232 4.21 7.61 9.32
CA ARG A 232 4.02 6.30 9.93
C ARG A 232 2.68 6.20 10.62
N THR A 233 2.20 4.97 10.75
CA THR A 233 1.23 4.57 11.77
C THR A 233 1.87 3.52 12.66
N GLU A 234 1.77 3.71 13.98
CA GLU A 234 2.04 2.67 14.97
C GLU A 234 0.96 2.72 16.06
N PRO A 235 0.43 1.58 16.50
CA PRO A 235 -0.59 1.54 17.54
C PRO A 235 -0.01 1.94 18.90
N GLU A 236 -0.90 2.41 19.80
CA GLU A 236 -0.59 2.55 21.20
C GLU A 236 -0.22 1.20 21.83
N MET A 237 0.81 1.21 22.66
CA MET A 237 1.25 0.06 23.46
C MET A 237 1.58 0.52 24.87
N ASP A 238 1.75 -0.41 25.82
CA ASP A 238 2.03 -0.08 27.23
C ASP A 238 3.29 0.79 27.40
N ASP A 239 4.24 0.71 26.46
CA ASP A 239 5.54 1.40 26.52
C ASP A 239 5.61 2.64 25.60
N ARG A 240 4.54 2.98 24.85
CA ARG A 240 4.56 4.09 23.89
C ARG A 240 3.17 4.57 23.47
N GLU A 241 3.09 5.89 23.18
CA GLU A 241 1.92 6.52 22.56
C GLU A 241 1.76 6.08 21.08
N ALA A 242 0.52 6.14 20.57
CA ALA A 242 0.24 5.91 19.18
C ALA A 242 0.93 6.94 18.26
N ILE A 243 1.42 6.50 17.12
CA ILE A 243 1.91 7.34 16.02
C ILE A 243 0.82 7.40 14.96
N LEU A 244 0.33 8.62 14.66
CA LEU A 244 -0.81 8.87 13.77
C LEU A 244 -0.45 9.83 12.62
N GLU A 245 0.81 9.80 12.17
CA GLU A 245 1.32 10.71 11.13
C GLU A 245 0.53 10.53 9.83
N ILE A 246 0.27 9.29 9.42
CA ILE A 246 -0.49 8.97 8.20
C ILE A 246 -1.94 9.46 8.29
N GLU A 247 -2.63 9.26 9.41
CA GLU A 247 -3.99 9.79 9.59
C GLU A 247 -4.01 11.31 9.45
N ASN A 248 -3.09 11.99 10.14
CA ASN A 248 -2.98 13.44 10.10
C ASN A 248 -2.69 13.93 8.68
N LEU A 249 -1.81 13.24 7.95
CA LEU A 249 -1.45 13.57 6.58
C LEU A 249 -2.63 13.41 5.61
N TYR A 250 -3.41 12.33 5.73
CA TYR A 250 -4.66 12.17 4.95
C TYR A 250 -5.63 13.33 5.19
N LEU A 251 -5.87 13.66 6.45
CA LEU A 251 -6.83 14.70 6.81
C LEU A 251 -6.37 16.08 6.33
N ASP A 252 -5.08 16.37 6.40
CA ASP A 252 -4.48 17.61 5.93
C ASP A 252 -4.58 17.73 4.40
N GLN A 253 -4.17 16.69 3.67
CA GLN A 253 -4.19 16.66 2.21
C GLN A 253 -5.61 16.79 1.64
N ILE A 254 -6.60 16.13 2.25
CA ILE A 254 -8.02 16.25 1.86
C ILE A 254 -8.55 17.67 2.14
N ALA A 255 -8.23 18.23 3.30
CA ALA A 255 -8.71 19.57 3.68
C ALA A 255 -8.16 20.67 2.77
N ASN A 256 -6.95 20.51 2.24
CA ASN A 256 -6.27 21.49 1.41
C ASN A 256 -6.46 21.29 -0.11
N ALA A 257 -7.14 20.23 -0.54
CA ALA A 257 -7.42 19.96 -1.96
C ALA A 257 -8.26 21.07 -2.59
N LYS A 258 -7.91 21.53 -3.80
CA LYS A 258 -8.55 22.66 -4.49
C LYS A 258 -9.26 22.25 -5.76
N LYS A 259 -8.63 21.40 -6.58
CA LYS A 259 -9.14 20.99 -7.90
C LYS A 259 -9.69 19.58 -7.88
N PHE A 260 -8.86 18.64 -7.44
CA PHE A 260 -9.25 17.24 -7.37
C PHE A 260 -8.43 16.46 -6.34
N ILE A 261 -9.00 15.32 -5.93
CA ILE A 261 -8.35 14.22 -5.23
C ILE A 261 -8.49 12.99 -6.10
N TYR A 262 -7.37 12.42 -6.54
CA TYR A 262 -7.30 11.11 -7.16
C TYR A 262 -6.70 10.11 -6.17
N ALA A 263 -7.38 9.01 -5.93
CA ALA A 263 -6.90 7.98 -5.01
C ALA A 263 -7.09 6.58 -5.59
N GLU A 264 -6.07 5.74 -5.43
CA GLU A 264 -6.19 4.30 -5.62
C GLU A 264 -6.00 3.63 -4.27
N ASN A 265 -6.95 2.80 -3.87
CA ASN A 265 -6.86 2.16 -2.56
C ASN A 265 -7.64 0.86 -2.49
N GLN A 266 -7.05 -0.14 -1.85
CA GLN A 266 -7.68 -1.42 -1.62
C GLN A 266 -9.00 -1.31 -0.83
N TYR A 267 -9.08 -0.37 0.13
CA TYR A 267 -10.24 -0.17 0.98
C TYR A 267 -10.64 1.31 1.05
N PHE A 268 -11.94 1.57 1.11
CA PHE A 268 -12.50 2.86 1.50
C PHE A 268 -13.50 2.63 2.63
N ALA A 269 -13.01 2.56 3.88
CA ALA A 269 -13.79 2.17 5.05
C ALA A 269 -13.62 3.12 6.25
N SER A 270 -12.69 4.10 6.21
CA SER A 270 -12.45 5.03 7.32
C SER A 270 -13.52 6.13 7.40
N ARG A 271 -14.24 6.17 8.51
CA ARG A 271 -15.18 7.27 8.82
C ARG A 271 -14.51 8.63 8.95
N ARG A 272 -13.24 8.67 9.38
CA ARG A 272 -12.48 9.92 9.54
C ARG A 272 -12.14 10.53 8.18
N ILE A 273 -11.68 9.70 7.24
CA ILE A 273 -11.44 10.11 5.86
C ILE A 273 -12.76 10.56 5.21
N ALA A 274 -13.81 9.76 5.32
CA ALA A 274 -15.11 10.11 4.77
C ALA A 274 -15.67 11.42 5.37
N LYS A 275 -15.48 11.65 6.68
CA LYS A 275 -15.86 12.91 7.32
C LYS A 275 -15.07 14.10 6.75
N ALA A 276 -13.76 13.96 6.53
CA ALA A 276 -12.95 15.02 5.92
C ALA A 276 -13.42 15.32 4.48
N MET A 277 -13.66 14.30 3.67
CA MET A 277 -14.25 14.44 2.33
C MET A 277 -15.63 15.10 2.36
N SER A 278 -16.51 14.69 3.31
CA SER A 278 -17.82 15.28 3.49
C SER A 278 -17.75 16.80 3.79
N LEU A 279 -16.83 17.21 4.66
CA LEU A 279 -16.63 18.63 4.96
C LEU A 279 -16.14 19.40 3.73
N ARG A 280 -15.30 18.78 2.90
CA ARG A 280 -14.77 19.41 1.70
C ARG A 280 -15.80 19.48 0.56
N LEU A 281 -16.62 18.43 0.36
CA LEU A 281 -17.69 18.38 -0.63
C LEU A 281 -18.82 19.42 -0.37
N GLN A 282 -19.03 19.82 0.89
CA GLN A 282 -20.02 20.84 1.25
C GLN A 282 -19.55 22.29 1.02
N GLN A 283 -18.30 22.50 0.65
CA GLN A 283 -17.78 23.83 0.39
C GLN A 283 -18.10 24.26 -1.06
N PRO A 284 -18.28 25.55 -1.34
CA PRO A 284 -18.62 26.03 -2.67
C PRO A 284 -17.55 25.71 -3.73
N ASP A 285 -16.28 25.67 -3.31
CA ASP A 285 -15.09 25.38 -4.12
C ASP A 285 -14.60 23.92 -3.95
N CYS A 286 -15.53 22.98 -3.75
CA CYS A 286 -15.19 21.59 -3.53
C CYS A 286 -14.42 20.99 -4.73
N PRO A 287 -13.38 20.18 -4.46
CA PRO A 287 -12.64 19.47 -5.49
C PRO A 287 -13.47 18.31 -6.05
N GLU A 288 -13.11 17.83 -7.23
CA GLU A 288 -13.50 16.51 -7.69
C GLU A 288 -12.81 15.43 -6.88
N ILE A 289 -13.52 14.36 -6.52
CA ILE A 289 -12.97 13.23 -5.76
C ILE A 289 -13.19 11.96 -6.58
N VAL A 290 -12.09 11.38 -7.04
CA VAL A 290 -12.06 10.11 -7.79
C VAL A 290 -11.33 9.08 -6.95
N ILE A 291 -12.01 7.97 -6.64
CA ILE A 291 -11.44 6.87 -5.89
C ILE A 291 -11.53 5.60 -6.74
N ILE A 292 -10.39 4.94 -6.97
CA ILE A 292 -10.31 3.65 -7.65
C ILE A 292 -10.06 2.57 -6.59
N CYS A 293 -11.01 1.64 -6.50
CA CYS A 293 -10.99 0.53 -5.55
C CYS A 293 -11.23 -0.79 -6.29
N PRO A 294 -10.89 -1.96 -5.72
CA PRO A 294 -11.37 -3.22 -6.27
C PRO A 294 -12.91 -3.29 -6.20
N GLU A 295 -13.54 -4.05 -7.09
CA GLU A 295 -15.00 -4.27 -7.07
C GLU A 295 -15.46 -4.80 -5.70
N SER A 296 -14.73 -5.78 -5.16
CA SER A 296 -14.96 -6.36 -3.83
C SER A 296 -13.61 -6.66 -3.15
N ALA A 297 -13.58 -6.61 -1.84
CA ALA A 297 -12.41 -7.00 -1.04
C ALA A 297 -12.15 -8.51 -1.19
N GLU A 298 -10.88 -8.93 -1.11
CA GLU A 298 -10.52 -10.35 -1.08
C GLU A 298 -10.65 -10.94 0.34
N GLY A 299 -10.88 -12.25 0.41
CA GLY A 299 -10.97 -13.00 1.65
C GLY A 299 -12.37 -13.53 1.92
N TRP A 300 -12.65 -13.92 3.15
CA TRP A 300 -13.95 -14.46 3.54
C TRP A 300 -14.77 -13.49 4.41
N LEU A 301 -14.11 -12.75 5.30
CA LEU A 301 -14.75 -11.79 6.20
C LEU A 301 -14.57 -10.35 5.73
N GLU A 302 -13.47 -10.08 5.03
CA GLU A 302 -13.11 -8.75 4.52
C GLU A 302 -14.19 -8.16 3.60
N PRO A 303 -14.80 -8.91 2.64
CA PRO A 303 -15.90 -8.38 1.83
C PRO A 303 -17.08 -7.92 2.68
N ILE A 304 -17.48 -8.70 3.70
CA ILE A 304 -18.61 -8.35 4.56
C ILE A 304 -18.33 -7.06 5.33
N ALA A 305 -17.12 -6.84 5.80
CA ALA A 305 -16.77 -5.65 6.57
C ALA A 305 -16.44 -4.44 5.71
N MET A 306 -15.49 -4.60 4.79
CA MET A 306 -14.92 -3.46 4.03
C MET A 306 -15.87 -2.98 2.95
N ASP A 307 -16.53 -3.88 2.21
CA ASP A 307 -17.48 -3.49 1.16
C ASP A 307 -18.76 -2.91 1.75
N SER A 308 -19.24 -3.45 2.89
CA SER A 308 -20.38 -2.87 3.59
C SER A 308 -20.06 -1.49 4.17
N ALA A 309 -18.85 -1.29 4.71
CA ALA A 309 -18.39 0.02 5.18
C ALA A 309 -18.30 1.01 4.01
N ARG A 310 -17.68 0.61 2.88
CA ARG A 310 -17.59 1.40 1.66
C ARG A 310 -18.98 1.85 1.18
N ALA A 311 -19.93 0.91 1.07
CA ALA A 311 -21.30 1.21 0.65
C ALA A 311 -21.99 2.25 1.54
N ARG A 312 -21.84 2.10 2.86
CA ARG A 312 -22.38 3.05 3.85
C ARG A 312 -21.77 4.45 3.75
N LEU A 313 -20.44 4.49 3.66
CA LEU A 313 -19.72 5.77 3.56
C LEU A 313 -20.02 6.48 2.25
N PHE A 314 -20.06 5.75 1.13
CA PHE A 314 -20.42 6.32 -0.16
C PHE A 314 -21.83 6.87 -0.18
N GLN A 315 -22.82 6.12 0.36
CA GLN A 315 -24.21 6.63 0.50
C GLN A 315 -24.28 7.91 1.35
N ALA A 316 -23.50 7.99 2.43
CA ALA A 316 -23.47 9.15 3.30
C ALA A 316 -22.85 10.37 2.60
N LEU A 317 -21.77 10.18 1.84
CA LEU A 317 -21.09 11.22 1.08
C LEU A 317 -21.96 11.71 -0.09
N HIS A 318 -22.61 10.80 -0.81
CA HIS A 318 -23.48 11.16 -1.93
C HIS A 318 -24.66 12.05 -1.51
N LYS A 319 -25.16 11.93 -0.27
CA LYS A 319 -26.22 12.80 0.26
C LYS A 319 -25.78 14.26 0.45
N VAL A 320 -24.49 14.51 0.62
CA VAL A 320 -23.93 15.86 0.84
C VAL A 320 -23.20 16.40 -0.38
N ASP A 321 -23.01 15.58 -1.40
CA ASP A 321 -22.39 15.93 -2.67
C ASP A 321 -23.39 16.62 -3.61
N ALA A 322 -23.74 17.86 -3.28
CA ALA A 322 -24.70 18.64 -4.06
C ALA A 322 -24.18 19.00 -5.48
N ASN A 323 -22.89 18.96 -5.70
CA ASN A 323 -22.24 19.34 -6.95
C ASN A 323 -21.84 18.15 -7.83
N ASP A 324 -22.19 16.92 -7.43
CA ASP A 324 -21.89 15.67 -8.14
C ASP A 324 -20.39 15.47 -8.41
N LYS A 325 -19.54 15.77 -7.41
CA LYS A 325 -18.07 15.78 -7.47
C LYS A 325 -17.40 14.53 -6.94
N LEU A 326 -18.13 13.51 -6.49
CA LEU A 326 -17.58 12.27 -5.97
C LEU A 326 -17.85 11.09 -6.91
N ARG A 327 -16.80 10.35 -7.25
CA ARG A 327 -16.92 9.07 -7.99
C ARG A 327 -16.05 8.00 -7.34
N ILE A 328 -16.58 6.79 -7.29
CA ILE A 328 -15.82 5.57 -7.03
C ILE A 328 -15.92 4.69 -8.27
N TYR A 329 -14.76 4.16 -8.70
CA TYR A 329 -14.68 3.24 -9.83
C TYR A 329 -13.95 1.97 -9.41
N HIS A 330 -14.14 0.90 -10.18
CA HIS A 330 -13.31 -0.29 -10.19
C HIS A 330 -12.85 -0.61 -11.62
N PRO A 331 -11.57 -0.98 -11.80
CA PRO A 331 -11.05 -1.32 -13.11
C PRO A 331 -11.46 -2.73 -13.52
N VAL A 332 -11.62 -2.94 -14.82
CA VAL A 332 -11.92 -4.24 -15.42
C VAL A 332 -11.02 -4.49 -16.63
N THR A 333 -10.79 -5.77 -16.92
CA THR A 333 -10.04 -6.24 -18.08
C THR A 333 -10.85 -6.15 -19.38
N GLN A 334 -10.28 -6.63 -20.49
CA GLN A 334 -10.94 -6.66 -21.80
C GLN A 334 -12.23 -7.49 -21.80
N ASP A 335 -12.26 -8.63 -21.08
CA ASP A 335 -13.45 -9.48 -20.93
C ASP A 335 -14.26 -9.11 -19.67
N GLU A 336 -14.08 -7.87 -19.17
CA GLU A 336 -14.80 -7.31 -18.03
C GLU A 336 -14.57 -8.03 -16.68
N GLN A 337 -13.47 -8.78 -16.51
CA GLN A 337 -13.10 -9.33 -15.23
C GLN A 337 -12.59 -8.21 -14.30
N PRO A 338 -12.98 -8.17 -13.02
CA PRO A 338 -12.47 -7.17 -12.09
C PRO A 338 -10.95 -7.28 -11.93
N ILE A 339 -10.24 -6.15 -12.03
CA ILE A 339 -8.82 -6.03 -11.65
C ILE A 339 -8.77 -5.68 -10.17
N TYR A 340 -8.02 -6.48 -9.38
CA TYR A 340 -7.91 -6.22 -7.96
C TYR A 340 -6.92 -5.09 -7.68
N VAL A 341 -7.43 -3.94 -7.24
CA VAL A 341 -6.61 -2.78 -6.86
C VAL A 341 -6.10 -2.97 -5.44
N HIS A 342 -4.79 -3.13 -5.30
CA HIS A 342 -4.11 -3.20 -3.99
C HIS A 342 -3.19 -2.01 -3.75
N ALA A 343 -3.04 -1.10 -4.71
CA ALA A 343 -2.29 0.14 -4.59
C ALA A 343 -2.80 1.02 -3.44
N LYS A 344 -1.94 1.85 -2.87
CA LYS A 344 -2.25 2.88 -1.88
C LYS A 344 -1.59 4.17 -2.33
N ILE A 345 -2.27 4.85 -3.26
CA ILE A 345 -1.83 6.10 -3.88
C ILE A 345 -2.83 7.19 -3.57
N LEU A 346 -2.35 8.40 -3.32
CA LEU A 346 -3.15 9.62 -3.27
C LEU A 346 -2.43 10.73 -4.04
N ILE A 347 -3.09 11.32 -5.02
CA ILE A 347 -2.61 12.50 -5.74
C ILE A 347 -3.61 13.63 -5.57
N VAL A 348 -3.13 14.80 -5.12
CA VAL A 348 -3.97 15.97 -4.90
C VAL A 348 -3.46 17.12 -5.79
N ASP A 349 -4.32 17.62 -6.66
CA ASP A 349 -4.10 18.82 -7.48
C ASP A 349 -2.86 18.78 -8.37
N ASP A 350 -2.30 17.60 -8.67
CA ASP A 350 -0.97 17.39 -9.28
C ASP A 350 0.19 18.08 -8.52
N THR A 351 -0.02 18.39 -7.23
CA THR A 351 0.97 19.01 -6.36
C THR A 351 1.43 18.09 -5.25
N ILE A 352 0.62 17.12 -4.86
CA ILE A 352 0.95 16.15 -3.82
C ILE A 352 0.83 14.75 -4.41
N LEU A 353 1.88 13.96 -4.23
CA LEU A 353 1.89 12.51 -4.45
C LEU A 353 2.18 11.83 -3.13
N ARG A 354 1.36 10.87 -2.75
CA ARG A 354 1.60 9.97 -1.62
C ARG A 354 1.43 8.53 -2.05
N ILE A 355 2.35 7.67 -1.61
CA ILE A 355 2.34 6.23 -1.85
C ILE A 355 2.89 5.50 -0.63
N GLY A 356 2.35 4.32 -0.32
CA GLY A 356 2.83 3.53 0.80
C GLY A 356 2.03 2.26 1.04
N SER A 357 1.96 1.87 2.31
CA SER A 357 1.28 0.65 2.72
C SER A 357 -0.11 0.88 3.33
N ALA A 358 -0.47 2.13 3.67
CA ALA A 358 -1.66 2.44 4.45
C ALA A 358 -2.94 2.49 3.63
N ASN A 359 -3.89 1.63 3.95
CA ASN A 359 -5.25 1.67 3.41
C ASN A 359 -6.09 2.82 4.00
N MET A 360 -7.14 3.23 3.26
CA MET A 360 -8.15 4.19 3.74
C MET A 360 -9.16 3.49 4.68
N ASN A 361 -8.66 2.79 5.71
CA ASN A 361 -9.47 2.15 6.73
C ASN A 361 -8.93 2.46 8.14
N ASN A 362 -9.72 2.22 9.17
CA ASN A 362 -9.35 2.59 10.52
C ASN A 362 -8.12 1.83 11.02
N ARG A 363 -7.97 0.57 10.63
CA ARG A 363 -6.83 -0.26 11.02
C ARG A 363 -5.51 0.35 10.57
N SER A 364 -5.36 0.64 9.28
CA SER A 364 -4.14 1.24 8.74
C SER A 364 -3.84 2.63 9.31
N LEU A 365 -4.88 3.37 9.70
CA LEU A 365 -4.70 4.70 10.28
C LEU A 365 -4.29 4.68 11.76
N ARG A 366 -4.57 3.60 12.52
CA ARG A 366 -4.43 3.60 13.98
C ARG A 366 -3.98 2.31 14.65
N LEU A 367 -4.23 1.16 14.05
CA LEU A 367 -4.04 -0.14 14.69
C LEU A 367 -2.87 -0.92 14.13
N ASP A 368 -2.73 -0.93 12.80
CA ASP A 368 -1.64 -1.62 12.12
C ASP A 368 -0.39 -0.74 12.04
N THR A 369 0.79 -1.33 11.83
CA THR A 369 1.98 -0.53 11.53
C THR A 369 2.10 -0.31 10.04
N GLU A 370 2.20 0.97 9.64
CA GLU A 370 2.26 1.40 8.25
C GLU A 370 3.42 2.36 8.00
N CYS A 371 3.80 2.52 6.73
CA CYS A 371 4.75 3.52 6.28
C CYS A 371 4.36 4.03 4.89
N ASP A 372 4.19 5.34 4.78
CA ASP A 372 3.93 6.04 3.52
C ASP A 372 5.01 7.08 3.28
N ILE A 373 5.29 7.34 2.00
CA ILE A 373 6.10 8.48 1.56
C ILE A 373 5.23 9.50 0.84
N SER A 374 5.61 10.77 0.89
CA SER A 374 4.91 11.84 0.20
C SER A 374 5.88 12.84 -0.42
N ILE A 375 5.63 13.22 -1.68
CA ILE A 375 6.30 14.32 -2.39
C ILE A 375 5.28 15.46 -2.51
N ASP A 376 5.67 16.66 -2.04
CA ASP A 376 4.82 17.85 -2.04
C ASP A 376 5.51 18.98 -2.84
N ALA A 377 5.00 19.28 -4.02
CA ALA A 377 5.50 20.32 -4.90
C ALA A 377 5.27 21.74 -4.37
N ALA A 378 4.45 21.94 -3.33
CA ALA A 378 4.32 23.23 -2.67
C ALA A 378 5.54 23.57 -1.79
N ARG A 379 6.41 22.60 -1.51
CA ARG A 379 7.69 22.84 -0.84
C ARG A 379 8.67 23.49 -1.79
N ALA A 380 9.43 24.47 -1.30
CA ALA A 380 10.32 25.28 -2.15
C ALA A 380 11.35 24.44 -2.92
N HIS A 381 11.85 23.36 -2.31
CA HIS A 381 12.81 22.44 -2.93
C HIS A 381 12.18 21.58 -4.05
N ASN A 382 10.88 21.33 -3.99
CA ASN A 382 10.14 20.46 -4.89
C ASN A 382 9.32 21.22 -5.95
N SER A 383 9.58 22.51 -6.17
CA SER A 383 8.75 23.38 -7.03
C SER A 383 8.52 22.83 -8.44
N ASP A 384 9.45 22.03 -8.95
CA ASP A 384 9.42 21.47 -10.30
C ASP A 384 8.76 20.09 -10.40
N CYS A 385 8.28 19.53 -9.27
CA CYS A 385 7.76 18.17 -9.22
C CYS A 385 6.33 18.03 -9.77
N SER A 386 5.55 19.11 -9.90
CA SER A 386 4.13 19.05 -10.28
C SER A 386 3.89 18.37 -11.64
N GLU A 387 4.77 18.62 -12.63
CA GLU A 387 4.63 17.99 -13.94
C GLU A 387 4.86 16.48 -13.90
N THR A 388 5.86 16.05 -13.11
CA THR A 388 6.13 14.61 -12.90
C THR A 388 4.96 13.95 -12.16
N ILE A 389 4.40 14.60 -11.14
CA ILE A 389 3.23 14.10 -10.40
C ILE A 389 2.03 13.96 -11.33
N ARG A 390 1.78 14.96 -12.20
CA ARG A 390 0.74 14.91 -13.23
C ARG A 390 0.96 13.73 -14.18
N THR A 391 2.18 13.56 -14.68
CA THR A 391 2.53 12.48 -15.60
C THR A 391 2.22 11.11 -14.97
N ILE A 392 2.55 10.91 -13.68
CA ILE A 392 2.23 9.67 -12.95
C ILE A 392 0.72 9.45 -12.87
N ARG A 393 -0.08 10.48 -12.57
CA ARG A 393 -1.54 10.37 -12.53
C ARG A 393 -2.14 10.06 -13.91
N LEU A 394 -1.66 10.72 -14.95
CA LEU A 394 -2.11 10.46 -16.32
C LEU A 394 -1.75 9.04 -16.77
N ASP A 395 -0.56 8.55 -16.39
CA ASP A 395 -0.11 7.20 -16.69
C ASP A 395 -0.96 6.12 -16.01
N LEU A 396 -1.34 6.33 -14.74
CA LEU A 396 -2.24 5.44 -14.00
C LEU A 396 -3.64 5.40 -14.63
N LEU A 397 -4.20 6.56 -14.98
CA LEU A 397 -5.51 6.63 -15.62
C LEU A 397 -5.49 6.05 -17.04
N ALA A 398 -4.44 6.30 -17.81
CA ALA A 398 -4.25 5.72 -19.14
C ALA A 398 -4.20 4.19 -19.09
N GLU A 399 -3.54 3.62 -18.08
CA GLU A 399 -3.52 2.18 -17.83
C GLU A 399 -4.91 1.62 -17.55
N HIS A 400 -5.66 2.22 -16.63
CA HIS A 400 -7.01 1.76 -16.29
C HIS A 400 -8.01 1.89 -17.43
N LEU A 401 -7.81 2.85 -18.33
CA LEU A 401 -8.73 3.17 -19.43
C LEU A 401 -8.30 2.57 -20.77
N ASP A 402 -7.16 1.83 -20.81
CA ASP A 402 -6.58 1.23 -22.02
C ASP A 402 -6.42 2.24 -23.16
N MET A 403 -5.84 3.41 -22.84
CA MET A 403 -5.69 4.51 -23.80
C MET A 403 -4.32 5.18 -23.69
N GLY A 404 -4.01 6.04 -24.65
CA GLY A 404 -2.78 6.83 -24.63
C GLY A 404 -2.82 7.93 -23.55
N MET A 405 -1.71 8.11 -22.80
CA MET A 405 -1.61 9.15 -21.78
C MET A 405 -1.89 10.57 -22.33
N GLN A 406 -1.41 10.88 -23.53
CA GLN A 406 -1.66 12.16 -24.18
C GLN A 406 -3.14 12.32 -24.58
N GLU A 407 -3.76 11.25 -25.04
CA GLU A 407 -5.18 11.24 -25.39
C GLU A 407 -6.07 11.53 -24.18
N PHE A 408 -5.79 10.90 -23.02
CA PHE A 408 -6.52 11.20 -21.78
C PHE A 408 -6.27 12.64 -21.31
N HIS A 409 -5.02 13.13 -21.43
CA HIS A 409 -4.68 14.50 -21.08
C HIS A 409 -5.47 15.51 -21.91
N ASP A 410 -5.60 15.29 -23.24
CA ASP A 410 -6.34 16.17 -24.13
C ASP A 410 -7.83 16.23 -23.75
N LEU A 411 -8.44 15.08 -23.40
CA LEU A 411 -9.81 15.01 -22.89
C LEU A 411 -9.97 15.76 -21.56
N GLU A 412 -9.04 15.60 -20.63
CA GLU A 412 -9.06 16.32 -19.35
C GLU A 412 -8.98 17.83 -19.56
N GLN A 413 -8.17 18.32 -20.51
CA GLN A 413 -8.10 19.74 -20.86
C GLN A 413 -9.38 20.23 -21.51
N GLU A 414 -9.97 19.46 -22.44
CA GLU A 414 -11.23 19.80 -23.11
C GLU A 414 -12.38 19.97 -22.11
N HIS A 415 -12.49 19.03 -21.17
CA HIS A 415 -13.58 19.05 -20.18
C HIS A 415 -13.28 19.89 -18.94
N SER A 416 -12.02 20.24 -18.68
CA SER A 416 -11.56 20.87 -17.43
C SER A 416 -12.04 20.11 -16.17
N SER A 417 -12.20 18.78 -16.28
CA SER A 417 -12.76 17.89 -15.27
C SER A 417 -12.21 16.47 -15.45
N ILE A 418 -11.59 15.94 -14.41
CA ILE A 418 -11.11 14.56 -14.40
C ILE A 418 -12.28 13.55 -14.47
N ILE A 419 -13.38 13.85 -13.77
CA ILE A 419 -14.59 13.01 -13.80
C ILE A 419 -15.18 12.98 -15.20
N ALA A 420 -15.37 14.14 -15.85
CA ALA A 420 -15.94 14.19 -17.18
C ALA A 420 -15.06 13.49 -18.22
N ALA A 421 -13.72 13.64 -18.13
CA ALA A 421 -12.78 12.92 -18.99
C ALA A 421 -12.91 11.41 -18.83
N ILE A 422 -12.93 10.89 -17.61
CA ILE A 422 -13.13 9.46 -17.34
C ILE A 422 -14.49 8.99 -17.89
N GLU A 423 -15.55 9.70 -17.60
CA GLU A 423 -16.91 9.31 -18.02
C GLU A 423 -17.08 9.25 -19.55
N GLN A 424 -16.36 10.07 -20.28
CA GLN A 424 -16.37 10.06 -21.75
C GLN A 424 -15.64 8.84 -22.33
N THR A 425 -14.67 8.28 -21.59
CA THR A 425 -13.87 7.15 -22.06
C THR A 425 -14.42 5.80 -21.63
N ILE A 426 -15.37 5.74 -20.68
CA ILE A 426 -15.98 4.48 -20.24
C ILE A 426 -16.65 3.78 -21.42
N SER A 427 -16.15 2.59 -21.73
CA SER A 427 -16.59 1.77 -22.87
C SER A 427 -16.70 0.31 -22.46
N ALA A 428 -17.08 -0.56 -23.42
CA ALA A 428 -16.93 -1.99 -23.27
C ALA A 428 -15.44 -2.38 -23.40
N GLY A 429 -15.03 -3.42 -22.70
CA GLY A 429 -13.66 -3.88 -22.65
C GLY A 429 -12.90 -3.32 -21.47
N ARG A 430 -11.57 -3.26 -21.54
CA ARG A 430 -10.72 -2.76 -20.47
C ARG A 430 -11.04 -1.29 -20.19
N SER A 431 -11.51 -1.01 -19.00
CA SER A 431 -12.00 0.31 -18.64
C SER A 431 -12.25 0.43 -17.12
N LEU A 432 -12.77 1.57 -16.69
CA LEU A 432 -13.28 1.80 -15.35
C LEU A 432 -14.82 1.63 -15.34
N LYS A 433 -15.35 0.94 -14.34
CA LYS A 433 -16.79 0.84 -14.08
C LYS A 433 -17.16 1.64 -12.85
N ARG A 434 -18.27 2.37 -12.92
CA ARG A 434 -18.79 3.10 -11.75
C ARG A 434 -19.22 2.12 -10.66
N TYR A 435 -18.84 2.43 -9.44
CA TYR A 435 -19.32 1.70 -8.27
C TYR A 435 -20.84 1.94 -8.09
N VAL A 436 -21.58 0.86 -8.06
CA VAL A 436 -23.01 0.85 -7.76
C VAL A 436 -23.20 0.32 -6.34
N VAL A 437 -23.88 1.11 -5.51
CA VAL A 437 -24.13 0.73 -4.12
C VAL A 437 -25.01 -0.52 -4.05
N PRO A 438 -24.54 -1.64 -3.49
CA PRO A 438 -25.37 -2.83 -3.35
C PRO A 438 -26.42 -2.68 -2.25
N ASP A 439 -27.51 -3.44 -2.35
CA ASP A 439 -28.46 -3.59 -1.26
C ASP A 439 -27.86 -4.45 -0.14
N LEU A 440 -27.55 -3.82 0.99
CA LEU A 440 -26.95 -4.49 2.13
C LEU A 440 -28.00 -5.29 2.94
N SER A 441 -27.65 -6.53 3.27
CA SER A 441 -28.39 -7.36 4.22
C SER A 441 -28.35 -6.76 5.63
N GLN A 442 -29.20 -7.26 6.54
CA GLN A 442 -29.18 -6.81 7.94
C GLN A 442 -27.86 -7.15 8.64
N THR A 443 -27.26 -8.29 8.31
CA THR A 443 -25.96 -8.72 8.88
C THR A 443 -24.84 -7.80 8.41
N GLU A 444 -24.78 -7.49 7.12
CA GLU A 444 -23.77 -6.56 6.56
C GLU A 444 -23.94 -5.15 7.14
N LYS A 445 -25.18 -4.67 7.31
CA LYS A 445 -25.45 -3.42 7.99
C LYS A 445 -24.94 -3.40 9.43
N PHE A 446 -25.14 -4.49 10.16
CA PHE A 446 -24.66 -4.63 11.55
C PHE A 446 -23.11 -4.62 11.61
N VAL A 447 -22.43 -5.36 10.73
CA VAL A 447 -20.96 -5.43 10.69
C VAL A 447 -20.38 -4.05 10.34
N ALA A 448 -20.95 -3.35 9.35
CA ALA A 448 -20.50 -2.00 8.96
C ALA A 448 -20.75 -0.96 10.06
N ASP A 449 -21.87 -1.05 10.78
CA ASP A 449 -22.20 -0.08 11.84
C ASP A 449 -21.34 -0.24 13.10
N ASN A 450 -20.79 -1.42 13.33
CA ASN A 450 -20.01 -1.74 14.53
C ASN A 450 -18.49 -1.86 14.27
N GLU A 451 -18.03 -1.67 13.04
CA GLU A 451 -16.60 -1.72 12.67
C GLU A 451 -15.89 -2.99 13.17
N VAL A 452 -16.58 -4.14 13.11
CA VAL A 452 -16.17 -5.40 13.76
C VAL A 452 -14.79 -5.88 13.32
N LEU A 453 -14.44 -5.65 12.05
CA LEU A 453 -13.13 -6.04 11.46
C LEU A 453 -12.22 -4.86 11.17
N ASP A 454 -12.67 -3.63 11.43
CA ASP A 454 -11.90 -2.39 11.22
C ASP A 454 -11.97 -1.47 12.46
N PRO A 455 -11.48 -1.92 13.64
CA PRO A 455 -11.54 -1.14 14.87
C PRO A 455 -10.60 0.07 14.82
N GLU A 456 -10.98 1.16 15.51
CA GLU A 456 -10.17 2.37 15.61
C GLU A 456 -8.97 2.25 16.55
N GLY A 457 -8.90 1.20 17.37
CA GLY A 457 -7.78 1.04 18.31
C GLY A 457 -7.75 -0.31 19.02
N PRO A 458 -6.65 -0.60 19.76
CA PRO A 458 -6.48 -1.89 20.43
C PRO A 458 -7.58 -2.26 21.42
N GLY A 459 -8.11 -1.26 22.17
CA GLY A 459 -9.19 -1.46 23.13
C GLY A 459 -10.52 -1.84 22.48
N GLU A 460 -10.75 -1.44 21.23
CA GLU A 460 -11.97 -1.74 20.48
C GLU A 460 -11.96 -3.11 19.79
N SER A 461 -10.77 -3.67 19.55
CA SER A 461 -10.61 -5.00 18.93
C SER A 461 -11.30 -6.11 19.72
N PHE A 462 -11.54 -5.91 21.01
CA PHE A 462 -12.21 -6.87 21.91
C PHE A 462 -13.54 -6.38 22.48
N GLU A 463 -13.93 -5.12 22.21
CA GLU A 463 -15.16 -4.51 22.74
C GLU A 463 -16.34 -4.36 21.74
N PRO A 464 -16.35 -4.92 20.52
CA PRO A 464 -17.51 -4.77 19.63
C PRO A 464 -18.79 -5.32 20.26
N PHE A 465 -18.67 -6.21 21.27
CA PHE A 465 -19.77 -6.78 22.02
C PHE A 465 -20.07 -6.06 23.35
N ALA A 466 -19.17 -5.20 23.86
CA ALA A 466 -19.30 -4.64 25.21
C ALA A 466 -20.05 -3.30 25.28
N LYS A 467 -19.90 -2.41 24.29
CA LYS A 467 -20.45 -1.04 24.38
C LYS A 467 -21.83 -0.84 23.74
N ARG A 468 -22.26 -1.67 22.79
CA ARG A 468 -23.55 -1.52 22.08
C ARG A 468 -24.32 -2.81 21.83
N SER A 469 -23.99 -3.94 22.47
CA SER A 469 -24.57 -5.23 22.15
C SER A 469 -25.91 -5.52 22.84
N LEU A 470 -26.77 -6.26 22.14
CA LEU A 470 -27.97 -6.91 22.63
C LEU A 470 -27.77 -7.77 23.91
N PHE A 471 -26.51 -8.17 24.20
CA PHE A 471 -26.13 -8.98 25.36
C PHE A 471 -25.96 -8.21 26.67
N ARG A 472 -25.95 -6.86 26.65
CA ARG A 472 -25.86 -6.04 27.86
C ARG A 472 -27.05 -6.24 28.82
N GLY A 473 -28.19 -6.68 28.26
CA GLY A 473 -29.38 -7.06 29.07
C GLY A 473 -29.30 -8.44 29.74
N ILE A 474 -28.51 -9.35 29.18
CA ILE A 474 -28.41 -10.72 29.66
C ILE A 474 -27.36 -10.85 30.75
N LEU A 475 -26.23 -10.19 30.64
CA LEU A 475 -25.14 -10.20 31.64
C LEU A 475 -25.52 -9.45 32.95
N LYS A 476 -26.46 -8.48 32.89
CA LYS A 476 -26.97 -7.83 34.12
C LYS A 476 -28.00 -8.68 34.89
N ARG A 477 -28.56 -9.72 34.29
CA ARG A 477 -29.51 -10.64 34.97
C ARG A 477 -28.83 -11.82 35.65
N SER A 478 -27.53 -12.06 35.49
CA SER A 478 -26.79 -13.13 36.14
C SER A 478 -25.98 -12.69 37.37
N GLN A 479 -26.08 -11.39 37.78
CA GLN A 479 -25.48 -10.85 39.02
C GLN A 479 -26.51 -10.16 39.92
N GLY A 480 -27.79 -10.55 39.83
CA GLY A 480 -28.82 -10.12 40.75
C GLY A 480 -29.48 -11.32 41.42
#